data_38a59ac23bbfd52251e501389eaf1778
#
_entry.id   38a59ac23bbfd52251e501389eaf1778
#
_cell.length_a   1.000
_cell.length_b   1.000
_cell.length_c   1.000
_cell.angle_alpha   90.00
_cell.angle_beta   90.00
_cell.angle_gamma   90.00
#
_symmetry.space_group_name_H-M   'P 1'
#
loop_
_entity.id
_entity.type
_entity.pdbx_description
1 polymer ?
#
loop_
_entity_poly.entity_id
_entity_poly.type
_entity_poly.pdbx_seq_one_letter_code
_entity_poly.pdbx_strand_id
1 'polypeptide(L)'
;EGKKVKFKGHVKMKPGGALEFDDDANVSGDKLEIDSSVSSSLTFQSTSEGTAAIGVCEASNFDDGTSQEFKFERFIPADTDNSWVNIAPYVTGTTVANWTDSIAGMLIFKYVETSYGSLAAGWQYVWNASEVLTPGTGYMALIPANTSGTFSVTGTFQMGDVDIALTFTDDLNQSNTAVDGWNLVANPYPAPVNLPQVLADNDLVESYYIFDNTGAGSYKETNDAGTGDAPTILDVGQSFWVKVSEATTITFSESDKVVDGSNTFLREFDPGFEGSLGLHVENEQGQWSNAFIGFHEEATPDFVNSEDAIHLDTELLNQLRMWTVAETGEHLAIQSLGSVATTPSVPLHMTTGAGGDITFELFEQDLMPENYCMVVEDTETGEKAQMGVETLTVSVPAETLYEGRFVL
;
A
#
# COMPACT_ATOMS: atom_id res chain seq x y z
N GLU A 1 -23.07 -28.94 -18.63
CA GLU A 1 -21.95 -29.60 -17.93
C GLU A 1 -20.69 -28.76 -18.18
N GLY A 2 -20.06 -28.27 -17.08
CA GLY A 2 -18.81 -27.51 -17.16
C GLY A 2 -17.68 -28.30 -17.79
N LYS A 3 -16.72 -27.61 -18.35
CA LYS A 3 -15.53 -28.24 -18.90
C LYS A 3 -14.62 -28.70 -17.76
N LYS A 4 -14.09 -29.91 -17.88
CA LYS A 4 -13.10 -30.43 -16.95
C LYS A 4 -11.74 -30.44 -17.62
N VAL A 5 -10.78 -29.72 -17.02
CA VAL A 5 -9.39 -29.74 -17.45
C VAL A 5 -8.59 -30.58 -16.47
N LYS A 6 -7.98 -31.68 -16.96
CA LYS A 6 -7.12 -32.55 -16.16
C LYS A 6 -5.68 -32.41 -16.60
N PHE A 7 -4.83 -31.97 -15.68
CA PHE A 7 -3.38 -31.93 -15.90
C PHE A 7 -2.72 -33.24 -15.48
N LYS A 8 -1.88 -33.77 -16.38
CA LYS A 8 -0.96 -34.88 -16.11
C LYS A 8 0.47 -34.41 -16.28
N GLY A 9 1.30 -34.59 -15.27
CA GLY A 9 2.68 -34.15 -15.27
C GLY A 9 2.83 -32.71 -14.75
N HIS A 10 3.99 -32.13 -15.01
CA HIS A 10 4.32 -30.80 -14.53
C HIS A 10 3.85 -29.73 -15.51
N VAL A 11 3.00 -28.83 -15.04
CA VAL A 11 2.49 -27.69 -15.80
C VAL A 11 2.99 -26.40 -15.16
N LYS A 12 3.37 -25.43 -15.99
CA LYS A 12 3.80 -24.11 -15.51
C LYS A 12 2.91 -23.05 -16.13
N MET A 13 2.30 -22.22 -15.29
CA MET A 13 1.67 -20.98 -15.71
C MET A 13 2.77 -19.93 -15.85
N LYS A 14 2.86 -19.30 -17.01
CA LYS A 14 3.89 -18.28 -17.27
C LYS A 14 3.58 -16.98 -16.51
N PRO A 15 4.60 -16.15 -16.23
CA PRO A 15 4.39 -14.81 -15.70
C PRO A 15 3.40 -13.99 -16.52
N GLY A 16 2.51 -13.27 -15.85
CA GLY A 16 1.43 -12.50 -16.50
C GLY A 16 0.27 -13.36 -17.05
N GLY A 17 0.34 -14.70 -16.94
CA GLY A 17 -0.80 -15.56 -17.25
C GLY A 17 -1.72 -15.71 -16.05
N ALA A 18 -3.02 -15.83 -16.28
CA ALA A 18 -4.00 -16.13 -15.26
C ALA A 18 -4.68 -17.47 -15.51
N LEU A 19 -5.09 -18.13 -14.45
CA LEU A 19 -6.05 -19.22 -14.48
C LEU A 19 -7.41 -18.64 -14.13
N GLU A 20 -8.32 -18.65 -15.10
CA GLU A 20 -9.68 -18.16 -14.95
C GLU A 20 -10.66 -19.30 -15.10
N PHE A 21 -11.74 -19.23 -14.34
CA PHE A 21 -12.88 -20.14 -14.46
C PHE A 21 -14.05 -19.35 -15.03
N ASP A 22 -14.57 -19.82 -16.16
CA ASP A 22 -15.74 -19.21 -16.79
C ASP A 22 -17.00 -19.57 -15.99
N ASP A 23 -17.62 -18.56 -15.40
CA ASP A 23 -18.87 -18.67 -14.62
C ASP A 23 -20.06 -18.39 -15.54
N ASP A 24 -20.32 -19.30 -16.46
CA ASP A 24 -21.56 -19.24 -17.25
C ASP A 24 -22.72 -19.70 -16.39
N ALA A 25 -23.57 -18.75 -15.92
CA ALA A 25 -24.66 -18.93 -14.97
C ALA A 25 -25.67 -20.07 -15.31
N ASN A 26 -25.50 -20.76 -16.41
CA ASN A 26 -26.33 -21.85 -16.88
C ASN A 26 -25.61 -23.21 -16.96
N VAL A 27 -24.32 -23.31 -16.58
CA VAL A 27 -23.54 -24.53 -16.67
C VAL A 27 -22.84 -24.76 -15.34
N SER A 28 -22.89 -25.96 -14.77
CA SER A 28 -22.08 -26.31 -13.60
C SER A 28 -20.61 -26.02 -13.88
N GLY A 29 -20.00 -25.13 -13.08
CA GLY A 29 -18.73 -24.46 -13.30
C GLY A 29 -17.58 -25.33 -13.80
N ASP A 30 -16.63 -24.73 -14.46
CA ASP A 30 -15.41 -25.36 -14.95
C ASP A 30 -14.59 -25.94 -13.79
N LYS A 31 -13.93 -27.07 -14.03
CA LYS A 31 -13.15 -27.78 -13.00
C LYS A 31 -11.72 -28.01 -13.42
N LEU A 32 -10.82 -27.80 -12.47
CA LEU A 32 -9.42 -28.17 -12.54
C LEU A 32 -9.15 -29.45 -11.75
N GLU A 33 -8.46 -30.40 -12.34
CA GLU A 33 -7.96 -31.60 -11.66
C GLU A 33 -6.45 -31.75 -11.89
N ILE A 34 -5.69 -31.88 -10.81
CA ILE A 34 -4.30 -32.31 -10.86
C ILE A 34 -4.29 -33.81 -10.55
N ASP A 35 -3.77 -34.65 -11.46
CA ASP A 35 -3.78 -36.11 -11.31
C ASP A 35 -2.85 -36.51 -10.16
N SER A 36 -3.43 -36.78 -8.99
CA SER A 36 -2.70 -37.23 -7.80
C SER A 36 -2.17 -38.68 -7.90
N SER A 37 -2.59 -39.41 -8.92
CA SER A 37 -2.07 -40.80 -9.14
C SER A 37 -0.68 -40.83 -9.77
N VAL A 38 -0.19 -39.68 -10.23
CA VAL A 38 1.16 -39.47 -10.78
C VAL A 38 1.77 -38.23 -10.13
N SER A 39 3.10 -38.14 -10.11
CA SER A 39 3.79 -36.95 -9.63
C SER A 39 3.50 -35.77 -10.57
N SER A 40 2.46 -35.01 -10.26
CA SER A 40 1.98 -33.86 -11.01
C SER A 40 2.03 -32.60 -10.16
N SER A 41 2.32 -31.46 -10.76
CA SER A 41 2.25 -30.18 -10.09
C SER A 41 1.84 -29.08 -11.06
N LEU A 42 1.10 -28.09 -10.57
CA LEU A 42 0.88 -26.83 -11.27
C LEU A 42 1.69 -25.75 -10.57
N THR A 43 2.55 -25.08 -11.33
CA THR A 43 3.40 -24.01 -10.82
C THR A 43 2.96 -22.67 -11.39
N PHE A 44 2.64 -21.71 -10.53
CA PHE A 44 2.42 -20.31 -10.86
C PHE A 44 3.75 -19.60 -10.76
N GLN A 45 4.28 -19.18 -11.91
CA GLN A 45 5.63 -18.63 -12.01
C GLN A 45 5.65 -17.12 -11.76
N SER A 46 6.74 -16.65 -11.18
CA SER A 46 7.04 -15.22 -11.05
C SER A 46 8.46 -14.92 -11.54
N THR A 47 8.58 -13.87 -12.34
CA THR A 47 9.87 -13.34 -12.85
C THR A 47 9.79 -11.82 -12.90
N SER A 48 10.82 -11.17 -13.41
CA SER A 48 10.80 -9.72 -13.70
C SER A 48 9.73 -9.30 -14.72
N GLU A 49 9.10 -10.24 -15.43
CA GLU A 49 8.04 -9.96 -16.41
C GLU A 49 6.64 -9.99 -15.78
N GLY A 50 6.52 -10.40 -14.51
CA GLY A 50 5.27 -10.46 -13.77
C GLY A 50 5.10 -11.74 -12.94
N THR A 51 3.93 -11.89 -12.36
CA THR A 51 3.53 -13.06 -11.56
C THR A 51 2.28 -13.69 -12.15
N ALA A 52 2.24 -15.02 -12.22
CA ALA A 52 1.04 -15.75 -12.64
C ALA A 52 0.01 -15.74 -11.50
N ALA A 53 -1.27 -15.61 -11.83
CA ALA A 53 -2.37 -15.43 -10.90
C ALA A 53 -3.45 -16.51 -11.05
N ILE A 54 -4.29 -16.64 -10.00
CA ILE A 54 -5.56 -17.39 -10.05
C ILE A 54 -6.68 -16.37 -9.88
N GLY A 55 -7.53 -16.25 -10.89
CA GLY A 55 -8.68 -15.37 -10.87
C GLY A 55 -9.77 -15.81 -9.89
N VAL A 56 -10.95 -15.26 -10.05
CA VAL A 56 -12.14 -15.60 -9.25
C VAL A 56 -12.38 -17.10 -9.32
N CYS A 57 -12.47 -17.77 -8.17
CA CYS A 57 -12.69 -19.20 -8.10
C CYS A 57 -13.37 -19.62 -6.79
N GLU A 58 -14.01 -20.78 -6.84
CA GLU A 58 -14.62 -21.45 -5.68
C GLU A 58 -14.01 -22.84 -5.46
N ALA A 59 -14.15 -23.35 -4.24
CA ALA A 59 -13.71 -24.71 -3.92
C ALA A 59 -14.29 -25.78 -4.87
N SER A 60 -15.47 -25.52 -5.42
CA SER A 60 -16.15 -26.37 -6.40
C SER A 60 -15.44 -26.43 -7.76
N ASN A 61 -14.57 -25.48 -8.08
CA ASN A 61 -13.75 -25.49 -9.28
C ASN A 61 -12.61 -26.50 -9.23
N PHE A 62 -12.31 -27.09 -8.05
CA PHE A 62 -11.25 -28.07 -7.86
C PHE A 62 -11.82 -29.46 -7.50
N ASP A 63 -11.33 -30.51 -8.16
CA ASP A 63 -11.94 -31.85 -8.06
C ASP A 63 -11.78 -32.51 -6.69
N ASP A 64 -10.68 -32.31 -5.98
CA ASP A 64 -10.44 -32.88 -4.65
C ASP A 64 -10.63 -31.83 -3.53
N GLY A 65 -11.38 -30.75 -3.81
CA GLY A 65 -11.58 -29.65 -2.91
C GLY A 65 -10.28 -28.88 -2.63
N THR A 66 -10.24 -28.23 -1.46
CA THR A 66 -9.11 -27.37 -1.03
C THR A 66 -7.83 -28.12 -0.66
N SER A 67 -7.77 -29.46 -0.83
CA SER A 67 -6.61 -30.27 -0.46
C SER A 67 -5.53 -30.37 -1.54
N GLN A 68 -5.76 -29.82 -2.73
CA GLN A 68 -4.73 -29.77 -3.77
C GLN A 68 -3.66 -28.74 -3.44
N GLU A 69 -2.40 -29.20 -3.49
CA GLU A 69 -1.26 -28.31 -3.29
C GLU A 69 -0.75 -27.78 -4.63
N PHE A 70 -0.52 -26.49 -4.68
CA PHE A 70 0.02 -25.77 -5.83
C PHE A 70 1.38 -25.19 -5.48
N LYS A 71 2.26 -25.09 -6.46
CA LYS A 71 3.53 -24.40 -6.30
C LYS A 71 3.38 -22.97 -6.78
N PHE A 72 3.67 -22.02 -5.90
CA PHE A 72 3.67 -20.60 -6.19
C PHE A 72 5.09 -20.04 -6.11
N GLU A 73 5.38 -19.10 -6.99
CA GLU A 73 6.64 -18.40 -7.04
C GLU A 73 6.39 -16.88 -6.90
N ARG A 74 7.29 -16.17 -6.20
CA ARG A 74 7.33 -14.70 -6.16
C ARG A 74 8.78 -14.25 -6.36
N PHE A 75 9.00 -13.50 -7.41
CA PHE A 75 10.31 -12.90 -7.72
C PHE A 75 10.46 -11.56 -7.02
N ILE A 76 11.61 -11.36 -6.38
CA ILE A 76 12.05 -10.08 -5.82
C ILE A 76 13.30 -9.67 -6.60
N PRO A 77 13.28 -8.50 -7.27
CA PRO A 77 14.41 -8.00 -8.04
C PRO A 77 15.55 -7.57 -7.12
N ALA A 78 16.77 -7.52 -7.68
CA ALA A 78 17.89 -6.91 -6.99
C ALA A 78 17.81 -5.38 -7.09
N ASP A 79 18.26 -4.73 -6.02
CA ASP A 79 18.55 -3.31 -5.99
C ASP A 79 20.05 -3.10 -5.77
N THR A 80 20.59 -1.94 -6.12
CA THR A 80 21.99 -1.57 -5.88
C THR A 80 22.30 -1.34 -4.41
N ASP A 81 21.30 -0.96 -3.64
CA ASP A 81 21.37 -0.70 -2.22
C ASP A 81 20.51 -1.70 -1.41
N ASN A 82 20.67 -1.69 -0.09
CA ASN A 82 19.74 -2.42 0.77
C ASN A 82 18.37 -1.79 0.65
N SER A 83 17.37 -2.58 0.31
CA SER A 83 16.00 -2.05 0.12
C SER A 83 15.00 -2.68 1.09
N TRP A 84 14.13 -1.83 1.62
CA TRP A 84 12.96 -2.27 2.36
C TRP A 84 11.82 -2.56 1.38
N VAL A 85 11.12 -3.65 1.59
CA VAL A 85 9.96 -4.02 0.77
C VAL A 85 8.84 -4.57 1.65
N ASN A 86 7.62 -4.17 1.37
CA ASN A 86 6.44 -4.77 1.97
C ASN A 86 6.11 -6.06 1.24
N ILE A 87 6.08 -7.18 1.96
CA ILE A 87 5.82 -8.51 1.42
C ILE A 87 4.77 -9.25 2.24
N ALA A 88 4.19 -10.29 1.63
CA ALA A 88 3.17 -11.11 2.27
C ALA A 88 3.17 -12.54 1.78
N PRO A 89 2.85 -13.52 2.65
CA PRO A 89 2.51 -14.86 2.22
C PRO A 89 1.08 -14.88 1.67
N TYR A 90 0.87 -15.59 0.58
CA TYR A 90 -0.45 -15.84 -0.03
C TYR A 90 -0.71 -17.35 -0.19
N VAL A 91 0.18 -18.17 0.35
CA VAL A 91 0.11 -19.62 0.39
C VAL A 91 0.19 -20.07 1.84
N THR A 92 -0.72 -20.95 2.24
CA THR A 92 -0.73 -21.52 3.59
C THR A 92 0.50 -22.39 3.83
N GLY A 93 1.02 -22.34 5.06
CA GLY A 93 2.22 -23.08 5.42
C GLY A 93 3.54 -22.43 4.99
N THR A 94 3.51 -21.23 4.42
CA THR A 94 4.73 -20.45 4.17
C THR A 94 5.48 -20.21 5.48
N THR A 95 6.77 -20.52 5.51
CA THR A 95 7.64 -20.30 6.67
C THR A 95 8.68 -19.23 6.39
N VAL A 96 9.28 -18.69 7.45
CA VAL A 96 10.41 -17.77 7.35
C VAL A 96 11.54 -18.35 6.49
N ALA A 97 11.84 -19.65 6.64
CA ALA A 97 12.85 -20.34 5.84
C ALA A 97 12.55 -20.31 4.33
N ASN A 98 11.29 -20.40 3.92
CA ASN A 98 10.94 -20.35 2.49
C ASN A 98 11.43 -19.03 1.83
N TRP A 99 11.46 -17.95 2.61
CA TRP A 99 11.91 -16.64 2.12
C TRP A 99 13.41 -16.44 2.32
N THR A 100 13.93 -16.68 3.52
CA THR A 100 15.34 -16.44 3.85
C THR A 100 16.31 -17.38 3.13
N ASP A 101 15.89 -18.61 2.81
CA ASP A 101 16.69 -19.55 2.01
C ASP A 101 16.73 -19.12 0.53
N SER A 102 15.75 -18.34 0.07
CA SER A 102 15.70 -17.82 -1.31
C SER A 102 16.53 -16.56 -1.50
N ILE A 103 16.65 -15.73 -0.45
CA ILE A 103 17.46 -14.49 -0.46
C ILE A 103 18.34 -14.46 0.78
N ALA A 104 19.62 -14.76 0.59
CA ALA A 104 20.59 -14.83 1.67
C ALA A 104 20.77 -13.46 2.36
N GLY A 105 20.67 -13.45 3.69
CA GLY A 105 20.82 -12.22 4.49
C GLY A 105 19.58 -11.36 4.60
N MET A 106 18.44 -11.79 4.04
CA MET A 106 17.16 -11.13 4.21
C MET A 106 16.74 -11.12 5.69
N LEU A 107 16.25 -9.97 6.15
CA LEU A 107 15.64 -9.82 7.47
C LEU A 107 14.14 -9.57 7.33
N ILE A 108 13.33 -10.18 8.18
CA ILE A 108 11.87 -10.10 8.13
C ILE A 108 11.35 -9.51 9.44
N PHE A 109 10.45 -8.56 9.34
CA PHE A 109 9.79 -7.91 10.48
C PHE A 109 8.28 -7.99 10.31
N LYS A 110 7.57 -8.22 11.41
CA LYS A 110 6.13 -8.06 11.50
C LYS A 110 5.81 -6.82 12.34
N TYR A 111 4.70 -6.19 12.05
CA TYR A 111 4.17 -5.12 12.87
C TYR A 111 3.14 -5.65 13.86
N VAL A 112 3.21 -5.17 15.10
CA VAL A 112 2.28 -5.54 16.16
C VAL A 112 1.74 -4.23 16.76
N GLU A 113 0.53 -3.88 16.40
CA GLU A 113 -0.15 -2.64 16.78
C GLU A 113 -0.24 -2.47 18.31
N THR A 114 -0.42 -3.59 19.05
CA THR A 114 -0.50 -3.57 20.53
C THR A 114 0.82 -3.27 21.25
N SER A 115 1.91 -3.01 20.51
CA SER A 115 3.21 -2.63 21.09
C SER A 115 3.28 -1.12 21.24
N TYR A 116 3.10 -0.66 22.47
CA TYR A 116 3.00 0.75 22.83
C TYR A 116 4.24 1.60 22.55
N GLY A 117 4.02 2.88 22.30
CA GLY A 117 4.98 3.96 22.48
C GLY A 117 5.46 4.66 21.21
N SER A 118 5.44 4.01 20.07
CA SER A 118 5.72 4.59 18.75
C SER A 118 5.49 3.56 17.64
N LEU A 119 5.32 4.00 16.38
CA LEU A 119 5.31 3.08 15.23
C LEU A 119 6.58 2.20 15.20
N ALA A 120 7.73 2.73 15.59
CA ALA A 120 8.97 1.97 15.63
C ALA A 120 8.94 0.81 16.65
N ALA A 121 8.22 0.96 17.77
CA ALA A 121 8.11 -0.07 18.80
C ALA A 121 7.24 -1.26 18.38
N GLY A 122 6.35 -1.08 17.40
CA GLY A 122 5.52 -2.15 16.85
C GLY A 122 6.29 -3.18 16.02
N TRP A 123 7.48 -2.84 15.52
CA TRP A 123 8.26 -3.74 14.69
C TRP A 123 8.95 -4.84 15.49
N GLN A 124 8.69 -6.09 15.12
CA GLN A 124 9.28 -7.28 15.74
C GLN A 124 10.03 -8.11 14.70
N TYR A 125 11.31 -8.39 14.97
CA TYR A 125 12.13 -9.25 14.10
C TYR A 125 11.66 -10.70 14.15
N VAL A 126 11.37 -11.28 12.99
CA VAL A 126 10.91 -12.67 12.83
C VAL A 126 12.12 -13.53 12.45
N TRP A 127 12.76 -14.13 13.43
CA TRP A 127 14.04 -14.83 13.28
C TRP A 127 13.92 -16.36 13.24
N ASN A 128 12.78 -16.92 13.68
CA ASN A 128 12.62 -18.37 13.74
C ASN A 128 12.28 -18.93 12.36
N ALA A 129 13.23 -19.63 11.76
CA ALA A 129 13.11 -20.21 10.42
C ALA A 129 11.86 -21.09 10.23
N SER A 130 11.37 -21.73 11.30
CA SER A 130 10.18 -22.59 11.28
C SER A 130 8.89 -21.84 11.60
N GLU A 131 8.94 -20.52 11.87
CA GLU A 131 7.73 -19.73 12.11
C GLU A 131 6.90 -19.69 10.82
N VAL A 132 5.60 -19.98 10.96
CA VAL A 132 4.65 -19.93 9.85
C VAL A 132 4.17 -18.51 9.69
N LEU A 133 4.26 -18.00 8.48
CA LEU A 133 3.77 -16.70 8.08
C LEU A 133 2.30 -16.83 7.65
N THR A 134 1.46 -15.93 8.11
CA THR A 134 0.00 -16.03 7.92
C THR A 134 -0.44 -15.21 6.70
N PRO A 135 -1.14 -15.80 5.70
CA PRO A 135 -1.79 -15.04 4.63
C PRO A 135 -2.72 -13.94 5.20
N GLY A 136 -2.70 -12.77 4.57
CA GLY A 136 -3.41 -11.58 5.06
C GLY A 136 -2.63 -10.74 6.07
N THR A 137 -1.55 -11.26 6.65
CA THR A 137 -0.62 -10.48 7.49
C THR A 137 0.52 -9.93 6.65
N GLY A 138 0.75 -8.61 6.74
CA GLY A 138 1.87 -7.96 6.08
C GLY A 138 3.17 -8.08 6.87
N TYR A 139 4.28 -8.08 6.14
CA TYR A 139 5.64 -8.09 6.68
C TYR A 139 6.48 -7.05 5.96
N MET A 140 7.46 -6.50 6.66
CA MET A 140 8.51 -5.67 6.07
C MET A 140 9.78 -6.53 5.98
N ALA A 141 10.40 -6.56 4.81
CA ALA A 141 11.65 -7.25 4.61
C ALA A 141 12.77 -6.29 4.21
N LEU A 142 13.94 -6.45 4.81
CA LEU A 142 15.17 -5.83 4.34
C LEU A 142 15.88 -6.79 3.40
N ILE A 143 16.00 -6.41 2.14
CA ILE A 143 16.69 -7.16 1.09
C ILE A 143 18.11 -6.60 0.97
N PRO A 144 19.16 -7.43 1.09
CA PRO A 144 20.54 -6.95 0.93
C PRO A 144 20.81 -6.47 -0.50
N ALA A 145 21.68 -5.46 -0.62
CA ALA A 145 22.13 -4.90 -1.88
C ALA A 145 22.60 -5.98 -2.87
N ASN A 146 22.30 -5.77 -4.14
CA ASN A 146 22.67 -6.64 -5.26
C ASN A 146 22.21 -8.11 -5.11
N THR A 147 21.17 -8.36 -4.31
CA THR A 147 20.57 -9.69 -4.17
C THR A 147 19.18 -9.73 -4.79
N SER A 148 18.89 -10.82 -5.45
CA SER A 148 17.56 -11.14 -5.96
C SER A 148 17.22 -12.58 -5.65
N GLY A 149 15.96 -12.93 -5.65
CA GLY A 149 15.55 -14.31 -5.44
C GLY A 149 14.12 -14.57 -5.86
N THR A 150 13.80 -15.85 -6.01
CA THR A 150 12.43 -16.28 -6.24
C THR A 150 12.00 -17.16 -5.07
N PHE A 151 11.07 -16.65 -4.28
CA PHE A 151 10.41 -17.48 -3.25
C PHE A 151 9.61 -18.56 -3.95
N SER A 152 9.65 -19.75 -3.40
CA SER A 152 8.92 -20.88 -3.95
C SER A 152 8.29 -21.67 -2.82
N VAL A 153 6.96 -21.66 -2.78
CA VAL A 153 6.18 -22.33 -1.73
C VAL A 153 5.18 -23.27 -2.38
N THR A 154 5.05 -24.48 -1.81
CA THR A 154 4.00 -25.44 -2.18
C THR A 154 3.00 -25.50 -1.04
N GLY A 155 1.73 -25.31 -1.34
CA GLY A 155 0.66 -25.34 -0.35
C GLY A 155 -0.70 -25.05 -0.97
N THR A 156 -1.68 -24.81 -0.12
CA THR A 156 -3.01 -24.35 -0.51
C THR A 156 -3.08 -22.83 -0.46
N PHE A 157 -4.01 -22.25 -1.17
CA PHE A 157 -4.24 -20.80 -1.19
C PHE A 157 -5.65 -20.46 -0.68
N GLN A 158 -5.87 -19.19 -0.38
CA GLN A 158 -7.18 -18.70 0.08
C GLN A 158 -8.16 -18.57 -1.09
N MET A 159 -9.39 -18.97 -0.84
CA MET A 159 -10.54 -18.85 -1.74
C MET A 159 -11.76 -18.41 -0.94
N GLY A 160 -12.71 -17.77 -1.58
CA GLY A 160 -13.86 -17.15 -0.92
C GLY A 160 -13.44 -15.93 -0.12
N ASP A 161 -14.36 -15.40 0.67
CA ASP A 161 -14.11 -14.23 1.49
C ASP A 161 -13.06 -14.54 2.57
N VAL A 162 -12.14 -13.61 2.77
CA VAL A 162 -11.06 -13.70 3.76
C VAL A 162 -11.15 -12.54 4.73
N ASP A 163 -11.51 -12.84 5.96
CA ASP A 163 -11.60 -11.90 7.05
C ASP A 163 -10.24 -11.73 7.75
N ILE A 164 -9.75 -10.50 7.85
CA ILE A 164 -8.51 -10.15 8.55
C ILE A 164 -8.86 -9.21 9.69
N ALA A 165 -8.62 -9.64 10.92
CA ALA A 165 -8.86 -8.83 12.11
C ALA A 165 -7.86 -7.67 12.17
N LEU A 166 -8.37 -6.46 12.37
CA LEU A 166 -7.61 -5.25 12.63
C LEU A 166 -7.71 -4.91 14.11
N THR A 167 -6.58 -4.56 14.70
CA THR A 167 -6.48 -4.21 16.12
C THR A 167 -6.44 -2.70 16.28
N PHE A 168 -6.98 -2.25 17.39
CA PHE A 168 -6.88 -0.87 17.86
C PHE A 168 -6.58 -0.89 19.35
N THR A 169 -5.52 -0.20 19.74
CA THR A 169 -5.13 -0.03 21.11
C THR A 169 -5.13 1.45 21.45
N ASP A 170 -6.08 1.87 22.26
CA ASP A 170 -6.14 3.23 22.78
C ASP A 170 -5.12 3.37 23.94
N ASP A 171 -4.09 4.17 23.74
CA ASP A 171 -3.12 4.50 24.79
C ASP A 171 -3.50 5.81 25.47
N LEU A 172 -4.44 5.72 26.39
CA LEU A 172 -4.93 6.84 27.21
C LEU A 172 -3.85 7.58 28.01
N ASN A 173 -2.62 7.07 28.05
CA ASN A 173 -1.51 7.68 28.79
C ASN A 173 -0.54 8.45 27.89
N GLN A 174 -0.69 8.37 26.58
CA GLN A 174 0.12 9.12 25.62
C GLN A 174 -0.72 10.18 24.91
N SER A 175 -0.13 11.35 24.76
CA SER A 175 -0.80 12.47 24.06
C SER A 175 -0.74 12.36 22.54
N ASN A 176 -0.26 11.23 21.98
CA ASN A 176 -0.10 11.04 20.55
C ASN A 176 -0.93 9.85 20.04
N THR A 177 -2.18 10.10 19.67
CA THR A 177 -3.08 9.12 19.06
C THR A 177 -2.72 8.81 17.59
N ALA A 178 -1.74 9.51 17.03
CA ALA A 178 -1.31 9.28 15.65
C ALA A 178 -0.71 7.88 15.43
N VAL A 179 -0.20 7.25 16.50
CA VAL A 179 0.41 5.90 16.45
C VAL A 179 -0.58 4.75 16.65
N ASP A 180 -1.81 5.04 17.12
CA ASP A 180 -2.81 4.02 17.44
C ASP A 180 -3.52 3.51 16.19
N GLY A 181 -3.90 2.23 16.19
CA GLY A 181 -4.74 1.62 15.17
C GLY A 181 -4.07 1.33 13.83
N TRP A 182 -2.75 1.48 13.70
CA TRP A 182 -2.05 1.10 12.47
C TRP A 182 -1.92 -0.42 12.33
N ASN A 183 -2.35 -0.95 11.19
CA ASN A 183 -2.26 -2.37 10.86
C ASN A 183 -1.59 -2.56 9.50
N LEU A 184 -0.61 -3.47 9.43
CA LEU A 184 0.00 -3.87 8.18
C LEU A 184 -0.72 -5.11 7.65
N VAL A 185 -1.58 -4.90 6.68
CA VAL A 185 -2.47 -5.90 6.06
C VAL A 185 -1.86 -6.35 4.74
N ALA A 186 -2.23 -7.55 4.30
CA ALA A 186 -1.72 -8.09 3.05
C ALA A 186 -2.81 -8.64 2.15
N ASN A 187 -2.54 -8.62 0.84
CA ASN A 187 -3.33 -9.36 -0.13
C ASN A 187 -3.27 -10.87 0.20
N PRO A 188 -4.40 -11.50 0.59
CA PRO A 188 -4.40 -12.90 0.96
C PRO A 188 -4.45 -13.86 -0.24
N TYR A 189 -4.69 -13.33 -1.45
CA TYR A 189 -4.95 -14.13 -2.64
C TYR A 189 -3.72 -14.29 -3.54
N PRO A 190 -3.66 -15.37 -4.33
CA PRO A 190 -2.69 -15.54 -5.41
C PRO A 190 -3.14 -14.80 -6.69
N ALA A 191 -3.74 -13.65 -6.55
CA ALA A 191 -4.14 -12.73 -7.61
C ALA A 191 -3.96 -11.29 -7.15
N PRO A 192 -3.69 -10.31 -8.01
CA PRO A 192 -3.81 -8.90 -7.67
C PRO A 192 -5.24 -8.56 -7.23
N VAL A 193 -5.39 -7.56 -6.36
CA VAL A 193 -6.69 -7.07 -5.89
C VAL A 193 -6.85 -5.59 -6.11
N ASN A 194 -8.09 -5.13 -6.28
CA ASN A 194 -8.47 -3.74 -6.39
C ASN A 194 -8.69 -3.15 -4.99
N LEU A 195 -7.75 -2.36 -4.48
CA LEU A 195 -7.82 -1.78 -3.14
C LEU A 195 -9.02 -0.83 -2.95
N PRO A 196 -9.34 0.09 -3.87
CA PRO A 196 -10.57 0.88 -3.78
C PRO A 196 -11.84 0.04 -3.59
N GLN A 197 -11.93 -1.13 -4.25
CA GLN A 197 -13.08 -2.01 -4.04
C GLN A 197 -13.06 -2.65 -2.65
N VAL A 198 -11.88 -3.09 -2.19
CA VAL A 198 -11.72 -3.62 -0.82
C VAL A 198 -12.13 -2.58 0.21
N LEU A 199 -11.75 -1.29 0.03
CA LEU A 199 -12.14 -0.23 0.94
C LEU A 199 -13.64 0.04 0.91
N ALA A 200 -14.25 0.14 -0.28
CA ALA A 200 -15.68 0.40 -0.45
C ALA A 200 -16.58 -0.67 0.24
N ASP A 201 -16.05 -1.89 0.39
CA ASP A 201 -16.76 -2.98 1.07
C ASP A 201 -16.48 -3.00 2.60
N ASN A 202 -15.67 -2.04 3.12
CA ASN A 202 -15.19 -2.02 4.51
C ASN A 202 -15.26 -0.61 5.12
N ASP A 203 -16.44 -0.18 5.55
CA ASP A 203 -16.78 1.18 6.01
C ASP A 203 -15.85 1.82 7.08
N LEU A 204 -15.05 1.03 7.79
CA LEU A 204 -14.14 1.53 8.84
C LEU A 204 -12.68 1.65 8.37
N VAL A 205 -12.42 1.41 7.09
CA VAL A 205 -11.09 1.52 6.48
C VAL A 205 -11.17 2.50 5.31
N GLU A 206 -10.83 3.75 5.55
CA GLU A 206 -11.11 4.85 4.61
C GLU A 206 -9.87 5.36 3.88
N SER A 207 -8.70 4.86 4.24
CA SER A 207 -7.45 5.16 3.55
C SER A 207 -6.47 3.99 3.61
N TYR A 208 -5.59 3.91 2.62
CA TYR A 208 -4.52 2.92 2.57
C TYR A 208 -3.19 3.53 2.15
N TYR A 209 -2.09 2.89 2.59
CA TYR A 209 -0.74 3.38 2.37
C TYR A 209 0.14 2.25 1.87
N ILE A 210 0.88 2.51 0.79
CA ILE A 210 1.79 1.54 0.18
C ILE A 210 3.21 2.08 0.28
N PHE A 211 4.12 1.27 0.79
CA PHE A 211 5.53 1.63 0.82
C PHE A 211 6.13 1.55 -0.59
N ASP A 212 6.61 2.69 -1.09
CA ASP A 212 7.40 2.79 -2.31
C ASP A 212 8.88 2.83 -1.93
N ASN A 213 9.64 1.85 -2.38
CA ASN A 213 11.07 1.73 -2.08
C ASN A 213 11.97 2.52 -3.05
N THR A 214 11.42 3.37 -3.89
CA THR A 214 12.19 4.24 -4.78
C THR A 214 12.99 5.26 -3.97
N GLY A 215 14.25 5.46 -4.34
CA GLY A 215 15.15 6.34 -3.58
C GLY A 215 15.39 5.84 -2.15
N ALA A 216 15.19 6.70 -1.16
CA ALA A 216 15.32 6.34 0.26
C ALA A 216 14.07 5.65 0.84
N GLY A 217 13.04 5.51 0.04
CA GLY A 217 11.74 4.93 0.41
C GLY A 217 10.80 5.92 1.10
N SER A 218 9.54 5.89 0.72
CA SER A 218 8.47 6.67 1.32
C SER A 218 7.14 5.93 1.22
N TYR A 219 6.09 6.49 1.78
CA TYR A 219 4.75 5.97 1.64
C TYR A 219 3.98 6.78 0.59
N LYS A 220 3.19 6.07 -0.18
CA LYS A 220 2.14 6.58 -1.04
C LYS A 220 0.81 6.27 -0.41
N GLU A 221 -0.08 7.21 -0.40
CA GLU A 221 -1.38 7.12 0.25
C GLU A 221 -2.52 7.43 -0.71
N THR A 222 -3.67 6.85 -0.43
CA THR A 222 -4.93 7.17 -1.13
C THR A 222 -6.08 7.01 -0.15
N ASN A 223 -6.99 7.98 -0.12
CA ASN A 223 -8.21 7.95 0.67
C ASN A 223 -9.38 7.31 -0.11
N ASP A 224 -10.51 7.10 0.56
CA ASP A 224 -11.72 6.53 -0.05
C ASP A 224 -12.27 7.40 -1.20
N ALA A 225 -12.14 8.71 -1.10
CA ALA A 225 -12.49 9.63 -2.19
C ALA A 225 -11.59 9.49 -3.43
N GLY A 226 -10.53 8.67 -3.36
CA GLY A 226 -9.58 8.42 -4.44
C GLY A 226 -8.57 9.55 -4.64
N THR A 227 -8.38 10.43 -3.66
CA THR A 227 -7.28 11.40 -3.64
C THR A 227 -6.01 10.72 -3.13
N GLY A 228 -4.87 10.99 -3.77
CA GLY A 228 -3.58 10.42 -3.42
C GLY A 228 -2.92 9.70 -4.59
N ASP A 229 -1.73 9.13 -4.37
CA ASP A 229 -0.87 8.54 -5.40
C ASP A 229 -0.57 7.04 -5.18
N ALA A 230 -1.17 6.41 -4.17
CA ALA A 230 -0.99 4.98 -3.96
C ALA A 230 -1.62 4.17 -5.10
N PRO A 231 -0.94 3.10 -5.58
CA PRO A 231 -1.48 2.23 -6.60
C PRO A 231 -2.85 1.65 -6.20
N THR A 232 -3.79 1.65 -7.12
CA THR A 232 -5.12 1.06 -6.91
C THR A 232 -5.12 -0.47 -6.95
N ILE A 233 -4.09 -1.07 -7.54
CA ILE A 233 -3.94 -2.52 -7.62
C ILE A 233 -2.82 -2.96 -6.68
N LEU A 234 -3.16 -3.81 -5.72
CA LEU A 234 -2.21 -4.48 -4.85
C LEU A 234 -1.85 -5.83 -5.45
N ASP A 235 -0.60 -6.01 -5.83
CA ASP A 235 -0.12 -7.22 -6.49
C ASP A 235 -0.02 -8.41 -5.51
N VAL A 236 0.15 -9.60 -6.07
CA VAL A 236 0.35 -10.85 -5.32
C VAL A 236 1.55 -10.72 -4.38
N GLY A 237 1.35 -11.08 -3.12
CA GLY A 237 2.41 -11.08 -2.12
C GLY A 237 2.89 -9.70 -1.68
N GLN A 238 2.08 -8.66 -1.87
CA GLN A 238 2.29 -7.32 -1.35
C GLN A 238 1.42 -7.03 -0.12
N SER A 239 1.87 -6.08 0.69
CA SER A 239 1.13 -5.58 1.85
C SER A 239 1.01 -4.05 1.84
N PHE A 240 0.06 -3.55 2.59
CA PHE A 240 -0.28 -2.15 2.70
C PHE A 240 -0.72 -1.82 4.13
N TRP A 241 -0.65 -0.56 4.49
CA TRP A 241 -1.10 -0.09 5.78
C TRP A 241 -2.52 0.42 5.73
N VAL A 242 -3.23 0.20 6.82
CA VAL A 242 -4.50 0.84 7.13
C VAL A 242 -4.48 1.36 8.54
N LYS A 243 -5.21 2.44 8.80
CA LYS A 243 -5.44 2.98 10.14
C LYS A 243 -6.91 2.81 10.48
N VAL A 244 -7.19 2.32 11.70
CA VAL A 244 -8.55 2.19 12.21
C VAL A 244 -8.70 2.92 13.53
N SER A 245 -9.91 3.40 13.82
CA SER A 245 -10.26 4.10 15.07
C SER A 245 -10.85 3.18 16.14
N GLU A 246 -11.15 1.94 15.77
CA GLU A 246 -11.60 0.87 16.68
C GLU A 246 -11.23 -0.50 16.10
N ALA A 247 -11.20 -1.53 16.95
CA ALA A 247 -10.94 -2.89 16.49
C ALA A 247 -12.06 -3.37 15.56
N THR A 248 -11.69 -3.80 14.36
CA THR A 248 -12.63 -4.20 13.32
C THR A 248 -12.08 -5.35 12.47
N THR A 249 -12.70 -5.61 11.34
CA THR A 249 -12.28 -6.63 10.37
C THR A 249 -12.29 -6.01 8.99
N ILE A 250 -11.23 -6.24 8.22
CA ILE A 250 -11.23 -6.00 6.78
C ILE A 250 -11.51 -7.32 6.06
N THR A 251 -12.49 -7.32 5.17
CA THR A 251 -12.88 -8.49 4.39
C THR A 251 -12.41 -8.31 2.95
N PHE A 252 -11.64 -9.27 2.45
CA PHE A 252 -11.34 -9.39 1.03
C PHE A 252 -12.32 -10.39 0.41
N SER A 253 -12.91 -10.04 -0.72
CA SER A 253 -13.81 -10.94 -1.45
C SER A 253 -13.21 -11.45 -2.77
N GLU A 254 -13.74 -12.53 -3.29
CA GLU A 254 -13.30 -13.04 -4.59
C GLU A 254 -13.48 -12.02 -5.72
N SER A 255 -14.47 -11.13 -5.61
CA SER A 255 -14.74 -10.07 -6.58
C SER A 255 -13.69 -8.96 -6.60
N ASP A 256 -12.84 -8.86 -5.58
CA ASP A 256 -11.75 -7.88 -5.54
C ASP A 256 -10.57 -8.26 -6.43
N LYS A 257 -10.50 -9.53 -6.87
CA LYS A 257 -9.42 -10.03 -7.71
C LYS A 257 -9.45 -9.43 -9.12
N VAL A 258 -8.27 -9.11 -9.62
CA VAL A 258 -8.03 -8.54 -10.94
C VAL A 258 -7.04 -9.40 -11.70
N VAL A 259 -7.41 -9.93 -12.84
CA VAL A 259 -6.52 -10.81 -13.63
C VAL A 259 -6.19 -10.28 -15.03
N ASP A 260 -6.93 -9.30 -15.52
CA ASP A 260 -6.81 -8.79 -16.90
C ASP A 260 -6.15 -7.41 -17.01
N GLY A 261 -5.80 -6.77 -15.89
CA GLY A 261 -5.22 -5.43 -15.88
C GLY A 261 -6.12 -4.33 -16.47
N SER A 262 -7.38 -4.67 -16.74
CA SER A 262 -8.33 -3.78 -17.44
C SER A 262 -9.16 -2.90 -16.48
N ASN A 263 -8.94 -2.99 -15.18
CA ASN A 263 -9.70 -2.21 -14.24
C ASN A 263 -9.29 -0.74 -14.28
N THR A 264 -10.03 0.00 -15.10
CA THR A 264 -10.10 1.45 -14.97
C THR A 264 -11.00 1.75 -13.78
N PHE A 265 -10.43 2.28 -12.70
CA PHE A 265 -11.20 2.87 -11.62
C PHE A 265 -12.07 3.99 -12.22
N LEU A 266 -13.37 3.79 -12.22
CA LEU A 266 -14.32 4.85 -12.54
C LEU A 266 -14.55 5.62 -11.25
N ARG A 267 -13.83 6.72 -11.07
CA ARG A 267 -14.10 7.68 -10.01
C ARG A 267 -15.53 8.18 -10.17
N GLU A 268 -16.37 8.01 -9.15
CA GLU A 268 -17.69 8.62 -9.12
C GLU A 268 -17.48 10.14 -9.03
N PHE A 269 -18.13 10.90 -9.91
CA PHE A 269 -17.99 12.35 -9.92
C PHE A 269 -18.72 12.92 -8.69
N ASP A 270 -17.96 13.45 -7.74
CA ASP A 270 -18.51 14.22 -6.62
C ASP A 270 -18.80 15.65 -7.08
N PRO A 271 -20.07 16.09 -7.09
CA PRO A 271 -20.45 17.42 -7.58
C PRO A 271 -19.91 18.58 -6.74
N GLY A 272 -19.42 18.32 -5.50
CA GLY A 272 -18.81 19.31 -4.62
C GLY A 272 -17.28 19.45 -4.76
N PHE A 273 -16.65 18.50 -5.46
CA PHE A 273 -15.19 18.50 -5.64
C PHE A 273 -14.75 19.59 -6.62
N GLU A 274 -13.93 20.51 -6.15
CA GLU A 274 -13.40 21.64 -6.95
C GLU A 274 -12.03 21.33 -7.57
N GLY A 275 -11.28 20.40 -7.01
CA GLY A 275 -9.98 19.96 -7.50
C GLY A 275 -9.04 19.51 -6.39
N SER A 276 -7.88 18.98 -6.79
CA SER A 276 -6.81 18.59 -5.88
C SER A 276 -5.44 18.93 -6.45
N LEU A 277 -4.45 18.99 -5.58
CA LEU A 277 -3.06 19.14 -5.94
C LEU A 277 -2.18 18.23 -5.08
N GLY A 278 -1.11 17.72 -5.67
CA GLY A 278 -0.05 17.00 -5.01
C GLY A 278 1.26 17.80 -5.06
N LEU A 279 1.80 18.08 -3.88
CA LEU A 279 3.12 18.65 -3.72
C LEU A 279 4.12 17.56 -3.45
N HIS A 280 5.25 17.61 -4.13
CA HIS A 280 6.40 16.76 -3.92
C HIS A 280 7.55 17.55 -3.33
N VAL A 281 8.28 16.94 -2.39
CA VAL A 281 9.53 17.48 -1.88
C VAL A 281 10.60 16.40 -1.92
N GLU A 282 11.79 16.75 -2.43
CA GLU A 282 12.93 15.84 -2.52
C GLU A 282 14.23 16.54 -2.12
N ASN A 283 15.17 15.82 -1.50
CA ASN A 283 16.52 16.30 -1.22
C ASN A 283 17.58 15.61 -2.12
N GLU A 284 18.81 16.14 -2.10
CA GLU A 284 19.93 15.61 -2.90
C GLU A 284 20.31 14.16 -2.58
N GLN A 285 19.87 13.62 -1.43
CA GLN A 285 20.10 12.24 -1.00
C GLN A 285 19.00 11.27 -1.46
N GLY A 286 18.03 11.75 -2.26
CA GLY A 286 16.92 10.95 -2.77
C GLY A 286 15.87 10.60 -1.70
N GLN A 287 15.84 11.31 -0.57
CA GLN A 287 14.69 11.25 0.34
C GLN A 287 13.59 12.15 -0.22
N TRP A 288 12.36 11.68 -0.18
CA TRP A 288 11.21 12.41 -0.71
C TRP A 288 9.95 12.21 0.14
N SER A 289 8.99 13.10 -0.05
CA SER A 289 7.66 13.00 0.53
C SER A 289 6.65 13.75 -0.33
N ASN A 290 5.42 13.29 -0.30
CA ASN A 290 4.28 13.95 -0.94
C ASN A 290 3.31 14.47 0.12
N ALA A 291 2.54 15.50 -0.24
CA ALA A 291 1.35 15.93 0.50
C ALA A 291 0.27 16.31 -0.51
N PHE A 292 -0.96 15.88 -0.24
CA PHE A 292 -2.10 16.16 -1.09
C PHE A 292 -3.08 17.11 -0.41
N ILE A 293 -3.64 18.01 -1.19
CA ILE A 293 -4.66 18.93 -0.75
C ILE A 293 -5.83 18.85 -1.73
N GLY A 294 -6.98 18.41 -1.22
CA GLY A 294 -8.25 18.41 -1.93
C GLY A 294 -9.07 19.65 -1.57
N PHE A 295 -9.88 20.11 -2.52
CA PHE A 295 -10.82 21.21 -2.29
C PHE A 295 -12.24 20.75 -2.57
N HIS A 296 -13.09 20.85 -1.57
CA HIS A 296 -14.48 20.45 -1.65
C HIS A 296 -15.37 21.45 -0.91
N GLU A 297 -16.48 21.90 -1.52
CA GLU A 297 -17.33 22.97 -0.97
C GLU A 297 -17.80 22.69 0.47
N GLU A 298 -18.04 21.41 0.81
CA GLU A 298 -18.53 21.01 2.12
C GLU A 298 -17.41 20.56 3.10
N ALA A 299 -16.15 20.44 2.66
CA ALA A 299 -15.05 20.04 3.52
C ALA A 299 -14.76 21.08 4.59
N THR A 300 -14.29 20.59 5.74
CA THR A 300 -13.94 21.40 6.90
C THR A 300 -12.44 21.30 7.20
N PRO A 301 -11.85 22.25 7.93
CA PRO A 301 -10.44 22.14 8.32
C PRO A 301 -10.17 21.16 9.47
N ASP A 302 -11.23 20.56 10.06
CA ASP A 302 -11.13 19.48 11.04
C ASP A 302 -10.85 18.17 10.33
N PHE A 303 -10.20 17.22 11.02
CA PHE A 303 -9.99 15.88 10.46
C PHE A 303 -11.31 15.14 10.23
N VAL A 304 -11.52 14.69 9.01
CA VAL A 304 -12.65 13.85 8.59
C VAL A 304 -12.12 12.60 7.90
N ASN A 305 -12.32 11.45 8.51
CA ASN A 305 -11.69 10.19 8.12
C ASN A 305 -12.01 9.76 6.65
N SER A 306 -13.22 10.05 6.14
CA SER A 306 -13.60 9.74 4.74
C SER A 306 -12.97 10.69 3.69
N GLU A 307 -12.42 11.81 4.10
CA GLU A 307 -11.91 12.84 3.20
C GLU A 307 -10.40 13.04 3.34
N ASP A 308 -9.85 12.76 4.54
CA ASP A 308 -8.48 13.00 4.90
C ASP A 308 -7.70 11.69 5.08
N ALA A 309 -6.37 11.76 5.05
CA ALA A 309 -5.52 10.65 5.42
C ALA A 309 -4.42 11.09 6.39
N ILE A 310 -4.29 10.36 7.50
CA ILE A 310 -3.25 10.61 8.50
C ILE A 310 -1.87 10.36 7.90
N HIS A 311 -0.92 11.26 8.10
CA HIS A 311 0.45 11.05 7.68
C HIS A 311 1.14 9.99 8.55
N LEU A 312 1.70 8.97 7.91
CA LEU A 312 2.49 7.93 8.57
C LEU A 312 3.93 8.45 8.78
N ASP A 313 4.52 8.20 9.96
CA ASP A 313 5.92 8.51 10.27
C ASP A 313 6.32 9.99 10.43
N THR A 314 5.44 10.88 10.89
CA THR A 314 5.81 12.28 11.14
C THR A 314 6.87 12.51 12.22
N GLU A 315 7.19 11.49 13.04
CA GLU A 315 8.12 11.61 14.16
C GLU A 315 9.59 11.32 13.80
N LEU A 316 9.87 10.86 12.58
CA LEU A 316 11.20 10.45 12.16
C LEU A 316 12.00 11.64 11.58
N LEU A 317 12.72 12.37 12.44
CA LEU A 317 13.54 13.52 12.03
C LEU A 317 14.62 13.20 10.99
N ASN A 318 15.08 11.95 10.94
CA ASN A 318 16.09 11.47 9.99
C ASN A 318 15.51 11.11 8.61
N GLN A 319 14.21 11.27 8.42
CA GLN A 319 13.52 11.12 7.14
C GLN A 319 12.98 12.47 6.67
N LEU A 320 13.01 12.71 5.36
CA LEU A 320 12.30 13.85 4.77
C LEU A 320 10.82 13.50 4.71
N ARG A 321 9.98 14.28 5.41
CA ARG A 321 8.52 14.12 5.46
C ARG A 321 7.86 15.48 5.36
N MET A 322 6.73 15.56 4.67
CA MET A 322 5.93 16.77 4.53
C MET A 322 4.45 16.42 4.78
N TRP A 323 3.77 17.27 5.54
CA TRP A 323 2.35 17.08 5.87
C TRP A 323 1.66 18.42 6.14
N THR A 324 0.34 18.38 6.17
CA THR A 324 -0.50 19.47 6.69
C THR A 324 -1.02 19.09 8.08
N VAL A 325 -1.69 20.01 8.76
CA VAL A 325 -2.25 19.78 10.08
C VAL A 325 -3.70 20.24 10.11
N ALA A 326 -4.61 19.34 10.50
CA ALA A 326 -6.01 19.68 10.73
C ALA A 326 -6.19 20.64 11.92
N GLU A 327 -7.30 21.40 11.99
CA GLU A 327 -7.59 22.22 13.17
C GLU A 327 -7.76 21.39 14.44
N THR A 328 -8.13 20.14 14.34
CA THR A 328 -8.21 19.17 15.43
C THR A 328 -6.83 18.64 15.88
N GLY A 329 -5.78 18.87 15.09
CA GLY A 329 -4.37 18.63 15.43
C GLY A 329 -3.74 17.41 14.79
N GLU A 330 -4.45 16.66 13.96
CA GLU A 330 -3.92 15.51 13.24
C GLU A 330 -2.94 15.95 12.14
N HIS A 331 -1.86 15.18 11.98
CA HIS A 331 -0.92 15.34 10.87
C HIS A 331 -1.44 14.58 9.65
N LEU A 332 -1.59 15.26 8.53
CA LEU A 332 -2.30 14.74 7.36
C LEU A 332 -1.37 14.65 6.14
N ALA A 333 -1.37 13.49 5.51
CA ALA A 333 -0.77 13.27 4.19
C ALA A 333 -1.72 13.75 3.07
N ILE A 334 -3.03 13.58 3.30
CA ILE A 334 -4.10 14.12 2.46
C ILE A 334 -5.00 14.95 3.35
N GLN A 335 -5.23 16.20 2.97
CA GLN A 335 -6.15 17.10 3.64
C GLN A 335 -7.19 17.61 2.66
N SER A 336 -8.46 17.43 2.98
CA SER A 336 -9.57 18.06 2.28
C SER A 336 -9.93 19.38 2.95
N LEU A 337 -10.01 20.44 2.18
CA LEU A 337 -10.29 21.80 2.63
C LEU A 337 -11.52 22.35 1.92
N GLY A 338 -12.15 23.35 2.50
CA GLY A 338 -13.23 24.09 1.86
C GLY A 338 -12.83 24.67 0.52
N SER A 339 -13.76 25.35 -0.14
CA SER A 339 -13.52 25.92 -1.48
C SER A 339 -12.16 26.63 -1.59
N VAL A 340 -11.45 26.38 -2.68
CA VAL A 340 -10.19 27.06 -3.01
C VAL A 340 -10.29 28.59 -2.93
N ALA A 341 -11.47 29.15 -3.20
CA ALA A 341 -11.72 30.59 -3.11
C ALA A 341 -11.68 31.12 -1.68
N THR A 342 -11.91 30.29 -0.68
CA THR A 342 -11.97 30.66 0.74
C THR A 342 -10.76 30.19 1.53
N THR A 343 -9.90 29.36 0.95
CA THR A 343 -8.68 28.83 1.57
C THR A 343 -7.47 29.65 1.10
N PRO A 344 -7.06 30.72 1.80
CA PRO A 344 -6.04 31.64 1.31
C PRO A 344 -4.62 31.09 1.42
N SER A 345 -4.37 30.15 2.32
CA SER A 345 -3.05 29.55 2.54
C SER A 345 -3.14 28.26 3.35
N VAL A 346 -2.22 27.33 3.09
CA VAL A 346 -2.10 26.05 3.77
C VAL A 346 -0.69 25.91 4.32
N PRO A 347 -0.50 25.92 5.66
CA PRO A 347 0.81 25.69 6.25
C PRO A 347 1.29 24.26 5.99
N LEU A 348 2.54 24.14 5.55
CA LEU A 348 3.23 22.88 5.36
C LEU A 348 4.19 22.64 6.51
N HIS A 349 4.06 21.50 7.14
CA HIS A 349 4.95 21.00 8.17
C HIS A 349 5.91 19.99 7.56
N MET A 350 7.13 19.90 8.08
CA MET A 350 8.08 18.96 7.53
C MET A 350 9.22 18.60 8.48
N THR A 351 9.74 17.39 8.32
CA THR A 351 11.06 16.99 8.81
C THR A 351 12.04 16.99 7.65
N THR A 352 13.30 17.36 7.89
CA THR A 352 14.27 17.61 6.81
C THR A 352 15.16 16.42 6.47
N GLY A 353 15.04 15.31 7.21
CA GLY A 353 15.86 14.13 6.95
C GLY A 353 17.36 14.43 6.98
N ALA A 354 18.04 14.11 5.90
CA ALA A 354 19.47 14.37 5.77
C ALA A 354 19.83 15.86 5.61
N GLY A 355 18.82 16.72 5.40
CA GLY A 355 19.05 18.16 5.13
C GLY A 355 19.66 18.41 3.75
N GLY A 356 20.35 19.54 3.60
CA GLY A 356 20.89 20.00 2.32
C GLY A 356 19.87 20.80 1.52
N ASP A 357 20.01 20.81 0.21
CA ASP A 357 19.05 21.47 -0.66
C ASP A 357 17.81 20.58 -0.82
N ILE A 358 16.65 21.11 -0.48
CA ILE A 358 15.34 20.48 -0.70
C ILE A 358 14.62 21.25 -1.80
N THR A 359 13.93 20.53 -2.68
CA THR A 359 13.20 21.12 -3.80
C THR A 359 11.74 20.76 -3.70
N PHE A 360 10.87 21.77 -3.77
CA PHE A 360 9.42 21.64 -3.85
C PHE A 360 8.99 21.72 -5.30
N GLU A 361 8.11 20.85 -5.72
CA GLU A 361 7.47 20.87 -7.03
C GLU A 361 6.02 20.41 -6.97
N LEU A 362 5.21 20.85 -7.94
CA LEU A 362 3.88 20.32 -8.17
C LEU A 362 4.02 19.09 -9.06
N PHE A 363 3.61 17.92 -8.57
CA PHE A 363 3.68 16.71 -9.38
C PHE A 363 2.32 16.23 -9.87
N GLU A 364 1.23 16.66 -9.21
CA GLU A 364 -0.13 16.32 -9.61
C GLU A 364 -1.06 17.52 -9.45
N GLN A 365 -2.00 17.66 -10.37
CA GLN A 365 -3.06 18.65 -10.32
C GLN A 365 -4.27 18.10 -11.09
N ASP A 366 -5.40 18.00 -10.40
CA ASP A 366 -6.65 17.56 -11.01
C ASP A 366 -7.77 18.59 -10.78
N LEU A 367 -8.51 18.89 -11.83
CA LEU A 367 -9.69 19.78 -11.85
C LEU A 367 -9.53 21.18 -11.23
N MET A 368 -8.33 21.60 -10.87
CA MET A 368 -8.11 22.94 -10.30
C MET A 368 -8.53 24.05 -11.27
N PRO A 369 -9.25 25.08 -10.80
CA PRO A 369 -9.69 26.17 -11.67
C PRO A 369 -8.52 26.94 -12.28
N GLU A 370 -8.54 27.21 -13.59
CA GLU A 370 -7.43 27.83 -14.36
C GLU A 370 -7.04 29.26 -13.90
N ASN A 371 -7.89 29.92 -13.11
CA ASN A 371 -7.67 31.29 -12.64
C ASN A 371 -6.95 31.40 -11.29
N TYR A 372 -6.57 30.25 -10.68
CA TYR A 372 -5.77 30.22 -9.47
C TYR A 372 -4.30 29.95 -9.77
N CYS A 373 -3.42 30.61 -9.02
CA CYS A 373 -1.99 30.36 -9.04
C CYS A 373 -1.59 29.81 -7.66
N MET A 374 -0.98 28.64 -7.66
CA MET A 374 -0.42 28.03 -6.46
C MET A 374 1.01 28.53 -6.26
N VAL A 375 1.31 29.02 -5.07
CA VAL A 375 2.64 29.57 -4.74
C VAL A 375 3.10 28.98 -3.43
N VAL A 376 4.24 28.30 -3.43
CA VAL A 376 4.92 27.92 -2.17
C VAL A 376 5.85 29.05 -1.77
N GLU A 377 5.72 29.48 -0.51
CA GLU A 377 6.55 30.52 0.12
C GLU A 377 7.35 29.92 1.27
N ASP A 378 8.66 30.21 1.31
CA ASP A 378 9.47 30.10 2.53
C ASP A 378 9.30 31.39 3.35
N THR A 379 8.59 31.32 4.46
CA THR A 379 8.28 32.48 5.29
C THR A 379 9.48 33.02 6.04
N GLU A 380 10.57 32.26 6.18
CA GLU A 380 11.81 32.73 6.81
C GLU A 380 12.66 33.59 5.86
N THR A 381 12.73 33.19 4.58
CA THR A 381 13.54 33.92 3.58
C THR A 381 12.71 34.90 2.73
N GLY A 382 11.40 34.66 2.62
CA GLY A 382 10.48 35.35 1.74
C GLY A 382 10.60 34.90 0.28
N GLU A 383 11.35 33.86 -0.01
CA GLU A 383 11.43 33.26 -1.34
C GLU A 383 10.13 32.56 -1.70
N LYS A 384 9.73 32.68 -2.96
CA LYS A 384 8.47 32.11 -3.48
C LYS A 384 8.68 31.53 -4.85
N ALA A 385 7.95 30.44 -5.12
CA ALA A 385 7.87 29.88 -6.48
C ALA A 385 6.41 29.55 -6.84
N GLN A 386 6.04 29.85 -8.08
CA GLN A 386 4.75 29.46 -8.62
C GLN A 386 4.82 27.98 -9.04
N MET A 387 4.15 27.13 -8.31
CA MET A 387 4.11 25.68 -8.55
C MET A 387 3.52 25.37 -9.93
N GLY A 388 4.09 24.35 -10.59
CA GLY A 388 3.75 23.98 -11.96
C GLY A 388 4.43 24.85 -13.05
N VAL A 389 5.09 25.96 -12.66
CA VAL A 389 5.88 26.83 -13.54
C VAL A 389 7.34 26.82 -13.12
N GLU A 390 7.57 26.86 -11.80
CA GLU A 390 8.89 26.91 -11.16
C GLU A 390 8.94 25.92 -10.02
N THR A 391 10.15 25.62 -9.54
CA THR A 391 10.40 24.88 -8.31
C THR A 391 10.97 25.80 -7.25
N LEU A 392 10.70 25.54 -5.97
CA LEU A 392 11.34 26.23 -4.85
C LEU A 392 12.44 25.32 -4.29
N THR A 393 13.69 25.79 -4.32
CA THR A 393 14.81 25.06 -3.69
C THR A 393 15.35 25.83 -2.52
N VAL A 394 15.43 25.22 -1.34
CA VAL A 394 15.85 25.83 -0.08
C VAL A 394 16.85 24.95 0.64
N SER A 395 17.96 25.54 1.09
CA SER A 395 18.91 24.80 1.96
C SER A 395 18.44 24.75 3.41
N VAL A 396 18.39 23.55 3.97
CA VAL A 396 17.93 23.30 5.33
C VAL A 396 18.92 22.42 6.11
N PRO A 397 19.03 22.59 7.45
CA PRO A 397 19.81 21.69 8.29
C PRO A 397 19.18 20.30 8.35
N ALA A 398 20.00 19.27 8.64
CA ALA A 398 19.54 17.90 8.84
C ALA A 398 18.72 17.77 10.14
N GLU A 399 17.87 16.74 10.20
CA GLU A 399 17.11 16.32 11.38
C GLU A 399 16.36 17.48 12.07
N THR A 400 15.78 18.38 11.27
CA THR A 400 15.07 19.55 11.76
C THR A 400 13.58 19.42 11.48
N LEU A 401 12.76 19.78 12.47
CA LEU A 401 11.31 19.92 12.33
C LEU A 401 10.97 21.40 12.04
N TYR A 402 10.21 21.61 10.99
CA TYR A 402 9.59 22.90 10.67
C TYR A 402 8.07 22.79 10.77
N GLU A 403 7.49 23.69 11.57
CA GLU A 403 6.04 23.79 11.77
C GLU A 403 5.53 25.05 11.05
N GLY A 404 5.08 24.89 9.78
CA GLY A 404 4.52 25.98 9.00
C GLY A 404 5.53 27.03 8.51
N ARG A 405 6.82 26.69 8.38
CA ARG A 405 7.79 27.56 7.70
C ARG A 405 7.43 27.74 6.22
N PHE A 406 7.00 26.67 5.59
CA PHE A 406 6.57 26.71 4.21
C PHE A 406 5.05 26.84 4.16
N VAL A 407 4.55 27.60 3.20
CA VAL A 407 3.12 27.87 3.07
C VAL A 407 2.75 27.82 1.58
N LEU A 408 1.73 27.04 1.29
CA LEU A 408 1.08 27.00 -0.02
C LEU A 408 -0.03 28.04 -0.09
#